data_74eae0933e97e59e6f7f507a5422a3eb
#
_entry.id   74eae0933e97e59e6f7f507a5422a3eb
#
_cell.length_a   1.000
_cell.length_b   1.000
_cell.length_c   1.000
_cell.angle_alpha   90.00
_cell.angle_beta   90.00
_cell.angle_gamma   90.00
#
_symmetry.space_group_name_H-M   'P 1'
#
loop_
_entity.id
_entity.type
_entity.pdbx_description
1 polymer ?
#
loop_
_entity_poly.entity_id
_entity_poly.type
_entity_poly.pdbx_seq_one_letter_code
_entity_poly.pdbx_strand_id
1 'polypeptide(L)'
;MRAPNDSLTDTERGILAEIEQAGVHVVHVEGGPDAPAYSYSIGLWHSFGQAEVMVFGLPDEVAEDLIQAIADEADEGKHFVADSKHMGLVDDYAVRFYAVGKAFYGEYLREALWAYEDEEFPAVQLVWPDKQGRWPWDAGVREAFREHQPVLGRKDATA
;
A
#
# COMPACT_ATOMS: atom_id res chain seq x y z
N MET A 1 3.13 17.42 5.27
CA MET A 1 1.69 17.07 5.24
C MET A 1 0.85 18.33 5.10
N ARG A 2 -0.08 18.30 4.18
CA ARG A 2 -0.96 19.44 3.89
C ARG A 2 -1.75 19.87 5.12
N ALA A 3 -1.86 21.17 5.35
CA ALA A 3 -2.66 21.69 6.46
C ALA A 3 -4.13 21.87 6.03
N PRO A 4 -5.11 21.56 6.90
CA PRO A 4 -6.53 21.80 6.59
C PRO A 4 -6.80 23.30 6.38
N ASN A 5 -7.68 23.62 5.43
CA ASN A 5 -8.13 24.98 5.19
C ASN A 5 -9.54 24.98 4.59
N ASP A 6 -10.14 26.16 4.46
CA ASP A 6 -11.53 26.30 4.01
C ASP A 6 -11.72 26.00 2.52
N SER A 7 -10.64 25.97 1.73
CA SER A 7 -10.76 25.66 0.31
C SER A 7 -10.87 24.18 0.01
N LEU A 8 -10.62 23.32 1.01
CA LEU A 8 -10.72 21.87 0.84
C LEU A 8 -12.16 21.39 0.88
N THR A 9 -12.44 20.28 0.18
CA THR A 9 -13.72 19.61 0.29
C THR A 9 -13.87 18.94 1.65
N ASP A 10 -15.09 18.56 2.02
CA ASP A 10 -15.33 17.81 3.26
C ASP A 10 -14.59 16.48 3.27
N THR A 11 -14.54 15.79 2.12
CA THR A 11 -13.80 14.55 1.96
C THR A 11 -12.30 14.77 2.20
N GLU A 12 -11.74 15.81 1.62
CA GLU A 12 -10.33 16.15 1.78
C GLU A 12 -9.98 16.49 3.24
N ARG A 13 -10.81 17.28 3.89
CA ARG A 13 -10.64 17.58 5.32
C ARG A 13 -10.75 16.32 6.18
N GLY A 14 -11.67 15.42 5.81
CA GLY A 14 -11.83 14.14 6.51
C GLY A 14 -10.59 13.27 6.44
N ILE A 15 -9.93 13.22 5.28
CA ILE A 15 -8.67 12.47 5.10
C ILE A 15 -7.60 13.01 6.06
N LEU A 16 -7.40 14.31 6.05
CA LEU A 16 -6.38 14.94 6.92
C LEU A 16 -6.69 14.77 8.41
N ALA A 17 -7.96 14.87 8.78
CA ALA A 17 -8.40 14.65 10.17
C ALA A 17 -8.15 13.21 10.62
N GLU A 18 -8.41 12.23 9.78
CA GLU A 18 -8.17 10.82 10.10
C GLU A 18 -6.68 10.54 10.29
N ILE A 19 -5.82 11.11 9.44
CA ILE A 19 -4.36 10.99 9.57
C ILE A 19 -3.92 11.57 10.92
N GLU A 20 -4.44 12.73 11.29
CA GLU A 20 -4.07 13.37 12.56
C GLU A 20 -4.56 12.56 13.77
N GLN A 21 -5.75 12.01 13.72
CA GLN A 21 -6.37 11.29 14.85
C GLN A 21 -5.89 9.85 14.96
N ALA A 22 -5.79 9.14 13.84
CA ALA A 22 -5.49 7.71 13.79
C ALA A 22 -4.09 7.39 13.24
N GLY A 23 -3.41 8.38 12.67
CA GLY A 23 -2.07 8.21 12.09
C GLY A 23 -2.08 7.78 10.64
N VAL A 24 -3.19 7.26 10.12
CA VAL A 24 -3.25 6.72 8.76
C VAL A 24 -4.67 6.85 8.20
N HIS A 25 -4.73 7.09 6.90
CA HIS A 25 -5.94 6.98 6.08
C HIS A 25 -5.68 5.94 4.99
N VAL A 26 -6.67 5.11 4.68
CA VAL A 26 -6.55 4.10 3.62
C VAL A 26 -7.41 4.51 2.44
N VAL A 27 -6.80 4.54 1.25
CA VAL A 27 -7.48 4.81 -0.02
C VAL A 27 -7.76 3.48 -0.70
N HIS A 28 -8.99 3.30 -1.16
CA HIS A 28 -9.39 2.12 -1.95
C HIS A 28 -9.68 2.57 -3.38
N VAL A 29 -9.00 1.96 -4.34
CA VAL A 29 -9.19 2.27 -5.76
C VAL A 29 -9.84 1.06 -6.43
N GLU A 30 -11.03 1.26 -6.99
CA GLU A 30 -11.74 0.19 -7.68
C GLU A 30 -11.02 -0.22 -8.96
N GLY A 31 -11.00 -1.53 -9.25
CA GLY A 31 -10.49 -2.04 -10.49
C GLY A 31 -11.43 -1.80 -11.65
N GLY A 32 -10.93 -2.00 -12.85
CA GLY A 32 -11.69 -1.91 -14.09
C GLY A 32 -11.32 -3.04 -15.03
N PRO A 33 -11.81 -3.01 -16.30
CA PRO A 33 -11.52 -4.08 -17.25
C PRO A 33 -10.05 -4.32 -17.52
N ASP A 34 -9.24 -3.27 -17.45
CA ASP A 34 -7.82 -3.33 -17.78
C ASP A 34 -6.90 -2.99 -16.60
N ALA A 35 -7.47 -2.86 -15.39
CA ALA A 35 -6.69 -2.46 -14.21
C ALA A 35 -7.19 -3.16 -12.95
N PRO A 36 -6.30 -3.74 -12.15
CA PRO A 36 -6.69 -4.37 -10.89
C PRO A 36 -7.06 -3.32 -9.83
N ALA A 37 -7.93 -3.71 -8.91
CA ALA A 37 -8.21 -2.91 -7.72
C ALA A 37 -6.98 -2.90 -6.80
N TYR A 38 -6.81 -1.81 -6.06
CA TYR A 38 -5.74 -1.72 -5.09
C TYR A 38 -6.10 -0.76 -3.96
N SER A 39 -5.35 -0.85 -2.88
CA SER A 39 -5.50 0.05 -1.72
C SER A 39 -4.12 0.55 -1.32
N TYR A 40 -4.07 1.72 -0.68
CA TYR A 40 -2.81 2.22 -0.14
C TYR A 40 -3.03 3.17 1.04
N SER A 41 -1.97 3.36 1.81
CA SER A 41 -1.99 4.21 2.98
C SER A 41 -1.57 5.63 2.67
N ILE A 42 -2.08 6.57 3.44
CA ILE A 42 -1.55 7.94 3.53
C ILE A 42 -1.37 8.25 5.01
N GLY A 43 -0.18 8.66 5.39
CA GLY A 43 0.11 9.10 6.75
C GLY A 43 1.08 8.21 7.51
N LEU A 44 1.36 6.99 7.06
CA LEU A 44 2.32 6.12 7.75
C LEU A 44 3.70 6.77 7.84
N TRP A 45 4.14 7.41 6.78
CA TRP A 45 5.42 8.12 6.77
C TRP A 45 5.41 9.32 7.71
N HIS A 46 4.38 10.14 7.61
CA HIS A 46 4.23 11.32 8.45
C HIS A 46 4.12 10.97 9.94
N SER A 47 3.34 9.96 10.27
CA SER A 47 3.01 9.62 11.67
C SER A 47 4.04 8.74 12.34
N PHE A 48 4.62 7.78 11.60
CA PHE A 48 5.43 6.70 12.20
C PHE A 48 6.79 6.50 11.54
N GLY A 49 7.12 7.25 10.49
CA GLY A 49 8.35 7.02 9.74
C GLY A 49 8.35 5.71 8.95
N GLN A 50 7.17 5.12 8.75
CA GLN A 50 6.99 3.91 7.96
C GLN A 50 6.67 4.29 6.52
N ALA A 51 7.34 3.69 5.53
CA ALA A 51 6.99 3.88 4.12
C ALA A 51 5.50 3.63 3.91
N GLU A 52 4.88 4.41 3.03
CA GLU A 52 3.48 4.13 2.66
C GLU A 52 3.39 2.75 2.03
N VAL A 53 2.27 2.08 2.24
CA VAL A 53 2.08 0.71 1.79
C VAL A 53 0.94 0.66 0.79
N MET A 54 1.18 0.02 -0.36
CA MET A 54 0.12 -0.29 -1.31
C MET A 54 -0.01 -1.80 -1.50
N VAL A 55 -1.21 -2.26 -1.81
CA VAL A 55 -1.48 -3.68 -2.04
C VAL A 55 -2.54 -3.84 -3.12
N PHE A 56 -2.29 -4.75 -4.04
CA PHE A 56 -3.23 -5.07 -5.13
C PHE A 56 -4.07 -6.29 -4.80
N GLY A 57 -5.30 -6.32 -5.31
CA GLY A 57 -6.07 -7.54 -5.45
C GLY A 57 -6.76 -8.08 -4.21
N LEU A 58 -6.71 -7.36 -3.10
CA LEU A 58 -7.38 -7.76 -1.87
C LEU A 58 -8.71 -7.02 -1.69
N PRO A 59 -9.70 -7.65 -1.04
CA PRO A 59 -10.91 -6.92 -0.64
C PRO A 59 -10.55 -5.73 0.25
N ASP A 60 -11.35 -4.67 0.17
CA ASP A 60 -11.11 -3.42 0.90
C ASP A 60 -10.91 -3.67 2.40
N GLU A 61 -11.74 -4.50 3.01
CA GLU A 61 -11.67 -4.81 4.44
C GLU A 61 -10.36 -5.49 4.81
N VAL A 62 -9.89 -6.40 3.97
CA VAL A 62 -8.63 -7.13 4.21
C VAL A 62 -7.45 -6.18 4.07
N ALA A 63 -7.44 -5.35 3.02
CA ALA A 63 -6.39 -4.36 2.81
C ALA A 63 -6.32 -3.37 3.97
N GLU A 64 -7.47 -2.92 4.44
CA GLU A 64 -7.56 -1.99 5.57
C GLU A 64 -7.02 -2.59 6.85
N ASP A 65 -7.38 -3.84 7.15
CA ASP A 65 -6.87 -4.55 8.33
C ASP A 65 -5.35 -4.74 8.27
N LEU A 66 -4.82 -5.07 7.10
CA LEU A 66 -3.38 -5.23 6.91
C LEU A 66 -2.64 -3.91 7.12
N ILE A 67 -3.12 -2.84 6.54
CA ILE A 67 -2.49 -1.52 6.67
C ILE A 67 -2.58 -1.04 8.12
N GLN A 68 -3.71 -1.28 8.80
CA GLN A 68 -3.84 -0.93 10.21
C GLN A 68 -2.86 -1.74 11.08
N ALA A 69 -2.69 -3.02 10.80
CA ALA A 69 -1.72 -3.86 11.51
C ALA A 69 -0.28 -3.34 11.32
N ILE A 70 0.05 -2.89 10.11
CA ILE A 70 1.35 -2.29 9.82
C ILE A 70 1.51 -0.98 10.60
N ALA A 71 0.47 -0.16 10.67
CA ALA A 71 0.50 1.08 11.45
C ALA A 71 0.75 0.81 12.94
N ASP A 72 0.06 -0.18 13.50
CA ASP A 72 0.22 -0.56 14.89
C ASP A 72 1.65 -1.04 15.20
N GLU A 73 2.22 -1.86 14.32
CA GLU A 73 3.60 -2.34 14.44
C GLU A 73 4.61 -1.19 14.30
N ALA A 74 4.36 -0.27 13.36
CA ALA A 74 5.24 0.88 13.14
C ALA A 74 5.23 1.84 14.33
N ASP A 75 4.07 2.00 14.96
CA ASP A 75 3.94 2.81 16.19
C ASP A 75 4.79 2.21 17.33
N GLU A 76 4.97 0.91 17.34
CA GLU A 76 5.81 0.20 18.31
C GLU A 76 7.29 0.14 17.87
N GLY A 77 7.64 0.73 16.74
CA GLY A 77 9.01 0.82 16.25
C GLY A 77 9.43 -0.23 15.23
N LYS A 78 8.51 -1.12 14.82
CA LYS A 78 8.81 -2.12 13.79
C LYS A 78 8.41 -1.59 12.42
N HIS A 79 9.39 -1.46 11.54
CA HIS A 79 9.17 -0.95 10.19
C HIS A 79 9.30 -2.04 9.14
N PHE A 80 8.48 -1.93 8.08
CA PHE A 80 8.48 -2.84 6.96
C PHE A 80 9.14 -2.14 5.78
N VAL A 81 10.27 -2.68 5.35
CA VAL A 81 11.13 -2.01 4.36
C VAL A 81 11.17 -2.80 3.06
N ALA A 82 11.62 -2.14 1.99
CA ALA A 82 11.80 -2.79 0.69
C ALA A 82 12.74 -4.00 0.79
N ASP A 83 12.46 -5.01 -0.05
CA ASP A 83 13.25 -6.23 -0.16
C ASP A 83 13.25 -7.07 1.13
N SER A 84 12.15 -7.04 1.87
CA SER A 84 11.98 -7.83 3.10
C SER A 84 10.81 -8.81 2.98
N LYS A 85 10.82 -9.82 3.86
CA LYS A 85 9.81 -10.87 3.94
C LYS A 85 9.40 -11.02 5.40
N HIS A 86 8.11 -11.08 5.65
CA HIS A 86 7.57 -11.12 7.01
C HIS A 86 6.49 -12.19 7.18
N MET A 87 6.53 -12.85 8.33
CA MET A 87 5.45 -13.70 8.81
C MET A 87 4.64 -12.92 9.86
N GLY A 88 3.40 -13.33 10.07
CA GLY A 88 2.57 -12.80 11.15
C GLY A 88 1.63 -11.67 10.80
N LEU A 89 1.76 -11.07 9.62
CA LEU A 89 0.79 -10.08 9.13
C LEU A 89 -0.45 -10.75 8.56
N VAL A 90 -0.25 -11.87 7.87
CA VAL A 90 -1.32 -12.70 7.33
C VAL A 90 -1.17 -14.09 7.91
N ASP A 91 -2.25 -14.66 8.41
CA ASP A 91 -2.24 -15.99 9.03
C ASP A 91 -1.70 -17.04 8.03
N ASP A 92 -0.74 -17.83 8.50
CA ASP A 92 -0.13 -18.95 7.77
C ASP A 92 0.65 -18.59 6.51
N TYR A 93 0.77 -17.31 6.16
CA TYR A 93 1.47 -16.91 4.94
C TYR A 93 2.52 -15.83 5.22
N ALA A 94 3.64 -15.91 4.51
CA ALA A 94 4.59 -14.83 4.46
C ALA A 94 4.12 -13.76 3.47
N VAL A 95 4.49 -12.51 3.70
CA VAL A 95 4.34 -11.43 2.73
C VAL A 95 5.70 -10.84 2.41
N ARG A 96 5.82 -10.22 1.25
CA ARG A 96 7.05 -9.55 0.83
C ARG A 96 6.78 -8.10 0.54
N PHE A 97 7.80 -7.26 0.71
CA PHE A 97 7.72 -5.83 0.42
C PHE A 97 8.74 -5.47 -0.65
N TYR A 98 8.30 -4.70 -1.65
CA TYR A 98 9.17 -4.18 -2.72
C TYR A 98 8.98 -2.68 -2.83
N ALA A 99 10.06 -1.96 -3.13
CA ALA A 99 9.97 -0.52 -3.31
C ALA A 99 9.06 -0.16 -4.48
N VAL A 100 8.25 0.88 -4.31
CA VAL A 100 7.51 1.49 -5.41
C VAL A 100 8.30 2.71 -5.86
N GLY A 101 8.76 2.70 -7.11
CA GLY A 101 9.53 3.80 -7.68
C GLY A 101 8.68 5.07 -7.83
N LYS A 102 9.29 6.22 -7.69
CA LYS A 102 8.58 7.51 -7.78
C LYS A 102 7.92 7.73 -9.14
N ALA A 103 8.40 7.07 -10.19
CA ALA A 103 7.77 7.10 -11.52
C ALA A 103 6.32 6.58 -11.50
N PHE A 104 5.96 5.74 -10.53
CA PHE A 104 4.60 5.20 -10.40
C PHE A 104 3.67 6.07 -9.55
N TYR A 105 4.19 7.05 -8.81
CA TYR A 105 3.38 7.83 -7.85
C TYR A 105 2.24 8.58 -8.53
N GLY A 106 2.51 9.20 -9.68
CA GLY A 106 1.49 9.97 -10.40
C GLY A 106 0.32 9.13 -10.90
N GLU A 107 0.55 7.86 -11.21
CA GLU A 107 -0.49 6.93 -11.66
C GLU A 107 -1.23 6.28 -10.48
N TYR A 108 -0.53 5.87 -9.44
CA TYR A 108 -1.09 5.03 -8.39
C TYR A 108 -1.36 5.73 -7.06
N LEU A 109 -0.62 6.79 -6.72
CA LEU A 109 -0.64 7.39 -5.38
C LEU A 109 -1.04 8.86 -5.40
N ARG A 110 -2.04 9.21 -6.20
CA ARG A 110 -2.45 10.61 -6.41
C ARG A 110 -2.86 11.33 -5.13
N GLU A 111 -3.66 10.69 -4.30
CA GLU A 111 -4.14 11.28 -3.06
C GLU A 111 -3.01 11.47 -2.05
N ALA A 112 -2.02 10.57 -2.07
CA ALA A 112 -0.82 10.73 -1.24
C ALA A 112 0.01 11.93 -1.71
N LEU A 113 0.19 12.10 -3.02
CA LEU A 113 0.88 13.29 -3.57
C LEU A 113 0.16 14.57 -3.17
N TRP A 114 -1.17 14.56 -3.20
CA TRP A 114 -1.98 15.69 -2.76
C TRP A 114 -1.76 15.97 -1.27
N ALA A 115 -1.80 14.95 -0.43
CA ALA A 115 -1.69 15.09 1.03
C ALA A 115 -0.30 15.56 1.46
N TYR A 116 0.75 15.02 0.86
CA TYR A 116 2.13 15.39 1.18
C TYR A 116 2.60 16.66 0.48
N GLU A 117 1.92 17.08 -0.59
CA GLU A 117 2.27 18.23 -1.45
C GLU A 117 3.59 18.06 -2.21
N ASP A 118 4.19 16.86 -2.15
CA ASP A 118 5.40 16.49 -2.88
C ASP A 118 5.50 14.97 -3.01
N GLU A 119 6.58 14.49 -3.60
CA GLU A 119 6.86 13.06 -3.75
C GLU A 119 7.95 12.56 -2.77
N GLU A 120 8.25 13.36 -1.72
CA GLU A 120 9.35 13.07 -0.79
C GLU A 120 8.95 12.13 0.33
N PHE A 121 8.13 11.13 0.02
CA PHE A 121 7.79 10.03 0.93
C PHE A 121 8.11 8.71 0.23
N PRO A 122 8.63 7.72 0.97
CA PRO A 122 8.85 6.39 0.40
C PRO A 122 7.55 5.60 0.35
N ALA A 123 7.48 4.65 -0.58
CA ALA A 123 6.36 3.73 -0.67
C ALA A 123 6.87 2.33 -0.97
N VAL A 124 6.20 1.32 -0.39
CA VAL A 124 6.46 -0.09 -0.65
C VAL A 124 5.16 -0.77 -1.05
N GLN A 125 5.28 -1.80 -1.86
CA GLN A 125 4.17 -2.66 -2.21
C GLN A 125 4.24 -3.93 -1.37
N LEU A 126 3.14 -4.26 -0.68
CA LEU A 126 2.97 -5.54 -0.02
C LEU A 126 2.53 -6.56 -1.07
N VAL A 127 3.28 -7.64 -1.21
CA VAL A 127 2.99 -8.73 -2.14
C VAL A 127 2.64 -9.98 -1.33
N TRP A 128 1.53 -10.60 -1.67
CA TRP A 128 0.99 -11.75 -0.95
C TRP A 128 0.96 -12.98 -1.86
N PRO A 129 1.17 -14.20 -1.30
CA PRO A 129 1.18 -15.42 -2.08
C PRO A 129 -0.22 -15.98 -2.29
N ASP A 130 -0.36 -16.91 -3.23
CA ASP A 130 -1.61 -17.67 -3.39
C ASP A 130 -1.78 -18.70 -2.25
N LYS A 131 -2.88 -19.43 -2.28
CA LYS A 131 -3.21 -20.42 -1.22
C LYS A 131 -2.20 -21.54 -1.11
N GLN A 132 -1.41 -21.80 -2.16
CA GLN A 132 -0.34 -22.80 -2.15
C GLN A 132 1.03 -22.20 -1.78
N GLY A 133 1.07 -20.91 -1.39
CA GLY A 133 2.31 -20.24 -1.02
C GLY A 133 3.14 -19.77 -2.21
N ARG A 134 2.57 -19.73 -3.41
CA ARG A 134 3.27 -19.30 -4.62
C ARG A 134 3.12 -17.80 -4.83
N TRP A 135 4.19 -17.18 -5.30
CA TRP A 135 4.22 -15.74 -5.59
C TRP A 135 3.71 -15.44 -7.01
N PRO A 136 3.28 -14.21 -7.31
CA PRO A 136 2.75 -13.89 -8.65
C PRO A 136 3.69 -14.22 -9.81
N TRP A 137 4.98 -14.24 -9.58
CA TRP A 137 5.99 -14.57 -10.60
C TRP A 137 6.33 -16.05 -10.68
N ASP A 138 5.81 -16.87 -9.79
CA ASP A 138 6.13 -18.32 -9.78
C ASP A 138 5.42 -19.06 -10.90
N ALA A 139 6.05 -20.15 -11.38
CA ALA A 139 5.43 -21.03 -12.35
C ALA A 139 4.21 -21.72 -11.70
N GLY A 140 3.16 -21.91 -12.50
CA GLY A 140 1.98 -22.65 -12.05
C GLY A 140 0.91 -21.81 -11.34
N VAL A 141 1.15 -20.53 -11.10
CA VAL A 141 0.09 -19.67 -10.58
C VAL A 141 -0.96 -19.43 -11.67
N ARG A 142 -2.19 -19.18 -11.25
CA ARG A 142 -3.26 -18.79 -12.18
C ARG A 142 -2.94 -17.43 -12.79
N GLU A 143 -3.24 -17.28 -14.07
CA GLU A 143 -3.05 -16.01 -14.75
C GLU A 143 -3.86 -14.89 -14.09
N ALA A 144 -5.09 -15.18 -13.67
CA ALA A 144 -5.92 -14.22 -12.95
C ALA A 144 -5.25 -13.70 -11.67
N PHE A 145 -4.57 -14.58 -10.92
CA PHE A 145 -3.83 -14.16 -9.73
C PHE A 145 -2.71 -13.20 -10.08
N ARG A 146 -1.96 -13.51 -11.14
CA ARG A 146 -0.87 -12.65 -11.61
C ARG A 146 -1.38 -11.30 -12.12
N GLU A 147 -2.49 -11.29 -12.85
CA GLU A 147 -3.09 -10.06 -13.38
C GLU A 147 -3.67 -9.17 -12.28
N HIS A 148 -4.24 -9.77 -11.23
CA HIS A 148 -4.81 -9.03 -10.11
C HIS A 148 -3.74 -8.45 -9.18
N GLN A 149 -2.51 -8.93 -9.27
CA GLN A 149 -1.44 -8.50 -8.40
C GLN A 149 -0.16 -8.18 -9.19
N PRO A 150 -0.15 -7.08 -9.98
CA PRO A 150 1.09 -6.65 -10.63
C PRO A 150 2.11 -6.23 -9.58
N VAL A 151 3.39 -6.53 -9.84
CA VAL A 151 4.48 -6.20 -8.91
C VAL A 151 5.33 -5.10 -9.53
N LEU A 152 5.23 -3.90 -8.98
CA LEU A 152 5.78 -2.70 -9.60
C LEU A 152 7.29 -2.55 -9.43
N GLY A 153 7.84 -3.00 -8.31
CA GLY A 153 9.22 -2.72 -7.94
C GLY A 153 10.18 -3.91 -8.02
N ARG A 154 9.72 -5.07 -8.47
CA ARG A 154 10.58 -6.26 -8.57
C ARG A 154 11.25 -6.29 -9.93
N LYS A 155 12.58 -6.13 -9.97
CA LYS A 155 13.34 -6.02 -11.23
C LYS A 155 13.26 -7.25 -12.12
N ASP A 156 13.10 -8.42 -11.55
CA ASP A 156 13.01 -9.69 -12.28
C ASP A 156 11.56 -10.16 -12.50
N ALA A 157 10.58 -9.36 -12.14
CA ALA A 157 9.16 -9.72 -12.28
C ALA A 157 8.72 -9.86 -13.75
N THR A 158 9.48 -9.28 -14.67
CA THR A 158 9.20 -9.32 -16.11
C THR A 158 10.04 -10.37 -16.83
N ALA A 159 10.89 -11.03 -16.13
CA ALA A 159 11.79 -12.03 -16.72
C ALA A 159 11.06 -13.35 -17.00
#